data_f4332666e159d47d9a6b0ffc9deeaa89
#
_entry.id   f4332666e159d47d9a6b0ffc9deeaa89
#
_cell.length_a   1.000
_cell.length_b   1.000
_cell.length_c   1.000
_cell.angle_alpha   90.00
_cell.angle_beta   90.00
_cell.angle_gamma   90.00
#
_symmetry.space_group_name_H-M   'P 1'
#
loop_
_entity.id
_entity.type
_entity.pdbx_description
1 polymer ?
#
loop_
_entity_poly.entity_id
_entity_poly.type
_entity_poly.pdbx_seq_one_letter_code
_entity_poly.pdbx_strand_id
1 'polypeptide(L)'
;FAACVKKVQETTKKPLILCSFDPKVLKAGLEVAAENRPIIYAATKDNWKEVAQLAYDYKVPVTVSVPFDLDGLKSMAVTFKEMGIKDIIVDPGTAPNGEKLQETLHNFIKLRRAATEEGQKDFNFPIMSLPITAWMTTDDPVRAAYWESLLTATFVCRGADIMIKHCIEPHSVMPDMHMRFNIYTDPRTPVQVKPGAHVVGKPTDESPIFITTNFALTYYTVESDLGSNDIDAYLVAVNTDGIGVQASVAGGQITPGKIKETLDEEGLNPAERTHKAIILPGMCARFTGEIDELYKYEVTAMAGPEDSGRIPGWMEKNWPPKK
;
A
#
# COMPACT_ATOMS: atom_id res chain seq x y z
N PHE A 1 -21.78 -1.02 -28.98
CA PHE A 1 -21.23 -1.27 -27.63
C PHE A 1 -20.82 -2.73 -27.49
N ALA A 2 -21.71 -3.73 -27.66
CA ALA A 2 -21.40 -5.15 -27.53
C ALA A 2 -20.19 -5.60 -28.38
N ALA A 3 -20.10 -5.17 -29.64
CA ALA A 3 -18.97 -5.50 -30.51
C ALA A 3 -17.63 -4.94 -29.95
N CYS A 4 -17.64 -3.75 -29.37
CA CYS A 4 -16.47 -3.17 -28.70
C CYS A 4 -16.08 -4.00 -27.46
N VAL A 5 -17.05 -4.33 -26.61
CA VAL A 5 -16.82 -5.16 -25.40
C VAL A 5 -16.22 -6.51 -25.78
N LYS A 6 -16.78 -7.18 -26.80
CA LYS A 6 -16.25 -8.45 -27.30
C LYS A 6 -14.80 -8.31 -27.78
N LYS A 7 -14.49 -7.27 -28.54
CA LYS A 7 -13.13 -7.02 -29.04
C LYS A 7 -12.12 -6.78 -27.90
N VAL A 8 -12.52 -6.05 -26.86
CA VAL A 8 -11.69 -5.84 -25.68
C VAL A 8 -11.43 -7.16 -24.95
N GLN A 9 -12.43 -8.03 -24.79
CA GLN A 9 -12.27 -9.33 -24.15
C GLN A 9 -11.35 -10.29 -24.91
N GLU A 10 -11.34 -10.20 -26.25
CA GLU A 10 -10.40 -10.94 -27.09
C GLU A 10 -8.95 -10.51 -26.89
N THR A 11 -8.75 -9.22 -26.49
CA THR A 11 -7.42 -8.62 -26.35
C THR A 11 -6.88 -8.72 -24.92
N THR A 12 -7.75 -8.68 -23.91
CA THR A 12 -7.34 -8.70 -22.51
C THR A 12 -8.27 -9.52 -21.64
N LYS A 13 -7.72 -10.16 -20.61
CA LYS A 13 -8.49 -10.82 -19.54
C LYS A 13 -8.69 -9.97 -18.30
N LYS A 14 -8.37 -8.67 -18.38
CA LYS A 14 -8.57 -7.74 -17.25
C LYS A 14 -10.06 -7.53 -16.97
N PRO A 15 -10.46 -7.29 -15.70
CA PRO A 15 -11.83 -6.93 -15.36
C PRO A 15 -12.30 -5.71 -16.15
N LEU A 16 -13.57 -5.72 -16.55
CA LEU A 16 -14.18 -4.64 -17.33
C LEU A 16 -15.13 -3.82 -16.47
N ILE A 17 -15.23 -2.53 -16.79
CA ILE A 17 -16.31 -1.65 -16.33
C ILE A 17 -17.10 -1.24 -17.56
N LEU A 18 -18.38 -1.61 -17.60
CA LEU A 18 -19.31 -1.23 -18.67
C LEU A 18 -19.94 0.12 -18.33
N CYS A 19 -19.52 1.18 -19.02
CA CYS A 19 -19.97 2.54 -18.73
C CYS A 19 -21.10 2.96 -19.69
N SER A 20 -22.30 3.10 -19.17
CA SER A 20 -23.45 3.70 -19.84
C SER A 20 -24.56 4.03 -18.83
N PHE A 21 -25.34 5.07 -19.11
CA PHE A 21 -26.56 5.37 -18.36
C PHE A 21 -27.82 4.78 -19.02
N ASP A 22 -27.69 4.20 -20.22
CA ASP A 22 -28.79 3.50 -20.89
C ASP A 22 -28.77 2.00 -20.51
N PRO A 23 -29.82 1.50 -19.83
CA PRO A 23 -29.93 0.09 -19.43
C PRO A 23 -29.88 -0.88 -20.63
N LYS A 24 -30.37 -0.46 -21.81
CA LYS A 24 -30.30 -1.30 -23.01
C LYS A 24 -28.88 -1.49 -23.50
N VAL A 25 -28.06 -0.46 -23.43
CA VAL A 25 -26.64 -0.52 -23.78
C VAL A 25 -25.88 -1.40 -22.80
N LEU A 26 -26.14 -1.24 -21.48
CA LEU A 26 -25.58 -2.08 -20.45
C LEU A 26 -25.95 -3.56 -20.65
N LYS A 27 -27.23 -3.84 -20.94
CA LYS A 27 -27.71 -5.19 -21.24
C LYS A 27 -26.97 -5.82 -22.42
N ALA A 28 -26.85 -5.09 -23.53
CA ALA A 28 -26.11 -5.58 -24.70
C ALA A 28 -24.63 -5.89 -24.40
N GLY A 29 -23.99 -5.14 -23.51
CA GLY A 29 -22.64 -5.44 -23.02
C GLY A 29 -22.60 -6.66 -22.12
N LEU A 30 -23.57 -6.83 -21.24
CA LEU A 30 -23.69 -7.98 -20.35
C LEU A 30 -23.94 -9.29 -21.10
N GLU A 31 -24.74 -9.27 -22.16
CA GLU A 31 -24.99 -10.46 -22.99
C GLU A 31 -23.73 -11.08 -23.58
N VAL A 32 -22.65 -10.32 -23.72
CA VAL A 32 -21.35 -10.81 -24.22
C VAL A 32 -20.26 -10.92 -23.15
N ALA A 33 -20.46 -10.31 -21.97
CA ALA A 33 -19.38 -10.21 -20.97
C ALA A 33 -19.74 -10.73 -19.57
N ALA A 34 -20.99 -11.16 -19.32
CA ALA A 34 -21.45 -11.51 -17.97
C ALA A 34 -20.62 -12.59 -17.27
N GLU A 35 -20.07 -13.56 -18.00
CA GLU A 35 -19.24 -14.63 -17.46
C GLU A 35 -18.00 -14.09 -16.75
N ASN A 36 -17.46 -12.95 -17.20
CA ASN A 36 -16.30 -12.28 -16.60
C ASN A 36 -16.70 -11.29 -15.48
N ARG A 37 -17.98 -11.26 -15.11
CA ARG A 37 -18.52 -10.41 -14.05
C ARG A 37 -18.05 -8.94 -14.14
N PRO A 38 -18.31 -8.23 -15.25
CA PRO A 38 -17.94 -6.83 -15.37
C PRO A 38 -18.70 -5.97 -14.36
N ILE A 39 -18.09 -4.87 -13.91
CA ILE A 39 -18.79 -3.84 -13.16
C ILE A 39 -19.70 -3.07 -14.13
N ILE A 40 -20.95 -2.81 -13.77
CA ILE A 40 -21.80 -1.90 -14.56
C ILE A 40 -21.83 -0.51 -13.92
N TYR A 41 -21.54 0.51 -14.71
CA TYR A 41 -21.61 1.92 -14.37
C TYR A 41 -22.62 2.61 -15.29
N ALA A 42 -23.74 3.16 -14.83
CA ALA A 42 -24.13 3.24 -13.45
C ALA A 42 -25.67 3.24 -13.29
N ALA A 43 -26.09 2.87 -12.09
CA ALA A 43 -27.46 3.12 -11.64
C ALA A 43 -27.58 4.55 -11.11
N THR A 44 -28.52 5.31 -11.67
CA THR A 44 -28.82 6.70 -11.30
C THR A 44 -30.27 6.81 -10.79
N LYS A 45 -30.68 7.98 -10.31
CA LYS A 45 -32.07 8.22 -9.89
C LYS A 45 -33.09 7.90 -10.98
N ASP A 46 -32.71 8.03 -12.25
CA ASP A 46 -33.63 7.88 -13.39
C ASP A 46 -33.74 6.43 -13.89
N ASN A 47 -32.68 5.62 -13.76
CA ASN A 47 -32.59 4.28 -14.37
C ASN A 47 -32.39 3.14 -13.35
N TRP A 48 -32.41 3.43 -12.06
CA TRP A 48 -31.99 2.49 -11.02
C TRP A 48 -32.74 1.15 -11.03
N LYS A 49 -34.05 1.18 -11.38
CA LYS A 49 -34.89 -0.05 -11.39
C LYS A 49 -34.40 -1.06 -12.43
N GLU A 50 -34.20 -0.58 -13.66
CA GLU A 50 -33.75 -1.40 -14.76
C GLU A 50 -32.29 -1.87 -14.53
N VAL A 51 -31.42 -0.99 -14.04
CA VAL A 51 -30.02 -1.33 -13.76
C VAL A 51 -29.91 -2.29 -12.58
N ALA A 52 -30.71 -2.12 -11.52
CA ALA A 52 -30.77 -3.07 -10.42
C ALA A 52 -31.20 -4.46 -10.90
N GLN A 53 -32.22 -4.54 -11.77
CA GLN A 53 -32.66 -5.80 -12.35
C GLN A 53 -31.54 -6.46 -13.16
N LEU A 54 -30.80 -5.72 -13.96
CA LEU A 54 -29.65 -6.23 -14.70
C LEU A 54 -28.56 -6.77 -13.75
N ALA A 55 -28.21 -6.02 -12.70
CA ALA A 55 -27.22 -6.45 -11.73
C ALA A 55 -27.63 -7.75 -11.02
N TYR A 56 -28.92 -7.87 -10.67
CA TYR A 56 -29.47 -9.07 -10.04
C TYR A 56 -29.47 -10.28 -10.98
N ASP A 57 -29.98 -10.12 -12.19
CA ASP A 57 -30.15 -11.21 -13.16
C ASP A 57 -28.80 -11.76 -13.62
N TYR A 58 -27.84 -10.89 -13.92
CA TYR A 58 -26.50 -11.26 -14.38
C TYR A 58 -25.49 -11.53 -13.25
N LYS A 59 -25.86 -11.27 -11.98
CA LYS A 59 -25.02 -11.43 -10.77
C LYS A 59 -23.69 -10.68 -10.87
N VAL A 60 -23.73 -9.47 -11.38
CA VAL A 60 -22.55 -8.61 -11.59
C VAL A 60 -22.49 -7.46 -10.59
N PRO A 61 -21.29 -6.93 -10.28
CA PRO A 61 -21.16 -5.71 -9.49
C PRO A 61 -21.79 -4.49 -10.16
N VAL A 62 -22.39 -3.62 -9.35
CA VAL A 62 -23.06 -2.40 -9.85
C VAL A 62 -22.59 -1.16 -9.11
N THR A 63 -22.37 -0.09 -9.85
CA THR A 63 -22.11 1.23 -9.27
C THR A 63 -23.43 2.00 -9.13
N VAL A 64 -23.71 2.43 -7.91
CA VAL A 64 -24.78 3.37 -7.58
C VAL A 64 -24.21 4.77 -7.65
N SER A 65 -24.73 5.61 -8.54
CA SER A 65 -24.23 6.98 -8.76
C SER A 65 -25.33 7.99 -8.43
N VAL A 66 -25.15 8.70 -7.33
CA VAL A 66 -26.04 9.80 -6.91
C VAL A 66 -25.16 11.00 -6.54
N PRO A 67 -24.72 11.77 -7.55
CA PRO A 67 -23.75 12.84 -7.36
C PRO A 67 -24.23 13.90 -6.37
N PHE A 68 -23.40 14.21 -5.36
CA PHE A 68 -23.57 15.26 -4.37
C PHE A 68 -24.83 15.12 -3.47
N ASP A 69 -25.39 13.91 -3.38
CA ASP A 69 -26.52 13.60 -2.50
C ASP A 69 -26.23 12.29 -1.76
N LEU A 70 -25.60 12.39 -0.59
CA LEU A 70 -25.19 11.23 0.20
C LEU A 70 -26.38 10.46 0.79
N ASP A 71 -27.48 11.13 1.11
CA ASP A 71 -28.69 10.47 1.64
C ASP A 71 -29.37 9.65 0.56
N GLY A 72 -29.50 10.22 -0.65
CA GLY A 72 -29.98 9.49 -1.82
C GLY A 72 -29.09 8.33 -2.22
N LEU A 73 -27.77 8.51 -2.13
CA LEU A 73 -26.78 7.46 -2.40
C LEU A 73 -26.96 6.29 -1.43
N LYS A 74 -27.01 6.59 -0.12
CA LYS A 74 -27.26 5.60 0.93
C LYS A 74 -28.57 4.86 0.71
N SER A 75 -29.66 5.60 0.52
CA SER A 75 -30.99 5.01 0.31
C SER A 75 -31.00 4.03 -0.86
N MET A 76 -30.40 4.40 -1.98
CA MET A 76 -30.32 3.54 -3.17
C MET A 76 -29.43 2.32 -2.94
N ALA A 77 -28.26 2.49 -2.31
CA ALA A 77 -27.36 1.38 -2.00
C ALA A 77 -28.00 0.36 -1.03
N VAL A 78 -28.71 0.83 -0.02
CA VAL A 78 -29.48 -0.04 0.91
C VAL A 78 -30.60 -0.77 0.16
N THR A 79 -31.34 -0.08 -0.71
CA THR A 79 -32.39 -0.71 -1.54
C THR A 79 -31.81 -1.84 -2.41
N PHE A 80 -30.65 -1.62 -3.04
CA PHE A 80 -29.99 -2.64 -3.86
C PHE A 80 -29.57 -3.84 -3.01
N LYS A 81 -29.05 -3.59 -1.81
CA LYS A 81 -28.69 -4.64 -0.84
C LYS A 81 -29.92 -5.48 -0.43
N GLU A 82 -31.05 -4.82 -0.16
CA GLU A 82 -32.31 -5.49 0.17
C GLU A 82 -32.90 -6.29 -1.01
N MET A 83 -32.65 -5.86 -2.24
CA MET A 83 -32.96 -6.63 -3.46
C MET A 83 -32.06 -7.86 -3.63
N GLY A 84 -31.04 -8.08 -2.79
CA GLY A 84 -30.13 -9.20 -2.83
C GLY A 84 -28.89 -9.00 -3.71
N ILE A 85 -28.62 -7.77 -4.16
CA ILE A 85 -27.38 -7.43 -4.88
C ILE A 85 -26.24 -7.35 -3.86
N LYS A 86 -25.19 -8.17 -4.06
CA LYS A 86 -24.12 -8.32 -3.08
C LYS A 86 -22.96 -7.36 -3.29
N ASP A 87 -22.62 -7.08 -4.54
CA ASP A 87 -21.44 -6.33 -4.92
C ASP A 87 -21.83 -4.92 -5.38
N ILE A 88 -21.89 -3.99 -4.44
CA ILE A 88 -22.30 -2.61 -4.65
C ILE A 88 -21.08 -1.70 -4.53
N ILE A 89 -20.94 -0.77 -5.45
CA ILE A 89 -19.94 0.29 -5.47
C ILE A 89 -20.71 1.62 -5.43
N VAL A 90 -20.16 2.62 -4.76
CA VAL A 90 -20.83 3.92 -4.66
C VAL A 90 -20.02 5.02 -5.35
N ASP A 91 -20.72 5.86 -6.09
CA ASP A 91 -20.20 7.08 -6.70
C ASP A 91 -20.94 8.30 -6.11
N PRO A 92 -20.30 9.01 -5.15
CA PRO A 92 -20.90 10.18 -4.51
C PRO A 92 -20.80 11.46 -5.35
N GLY A 93 -20.33 11.35 -6.58
CA GLY A 93 -20.07 12.46 -7.48
C GLY A 93 -18.62 12.93 -7.47
N THR A 94 -18.12 13.24 -8.65
CA THR A 94 -16.78 13.76 -8.89
C THR A 94 -16.84 15.03 -9.70
N ALA A 95 -16.38 16.14 -9.15
CA ALA A 95 -16.21 17.41 -9.87
C ALA A 95 -14.72 17.73 -10.04
N PRO A 96 -14.30 18.27 -11.19
CA PRO A 96 -12.91 18.50 -11.50
C PRO A 96 -12.34 19.80 -10.90
N ASN A 97 -13.18 20.75 -10.46
CA ASN A 97 -12.73 22.05 -9.98
C ASN A 97 -13.78 22.74 -9.11
N GLY A 98 -13.44 23.93 -8.60
CA GLY A 98 -14.31 24.82 -7.85
C GLY A 98 -14.82 24.26 -6.52
N GLU A 99 -15.91 24.82 -6.02
CA GLU A 99 -16.55 24.41 -4.76
C GLU A 99 -17.00 22.94 -4.79
N LYS A 100 -17.42 22.46 -5.94
CA LYS A 100 -17.83 21.07 -6.11
C LYS A 100 -16.68 20.08 -6.00
N LEU A 101 -15.44 20.44 -6.33
CA LEU A 101 -14.28 19.62 -6.04
C LEU A 101 -14.06 19.51 -4.51
N GLN A 102 -14.20 20.60 -3.78
CA GLN A 102 -14.13 20.56 -2.33
C GLN A 102 -15.22 19.65 -1.75
N GLU A 103 -16.45 19.74 -2.26
CA GLU A 103 -17.55 18.86 -1.85
C GLU A 103 -17.25 17.38 -2.18
N THR A 104 -16.68 17.09 -3.36
CA THR A 104 -16.20 15.74 -3.73
C THR A 104 -15.26 15.18 -2.67
N LEU A 105 -14.22 15.94 -2.31
CA LEU A 105 -13.21 15.52 -1.32
C LEU A 105 -13.83 15.31 0.06
N HIS A 106 -14.74 16.18 0.48
CA HIS A 106 -15.45 16.06 1.74
C HIS A 106 -16.36 14.83 1.75
N ASN A 107 -17.04 14.53 0.66
CA ASN A 107 -17.94 13.40 0.57
C ASN A 107 -17.18 12.07 0.67
N PHE A 108 -16.01 11.94 0.04
CA PHE A 108 -15.17 10.76 0.19
C PHE A 108 -14.75 10.55 1.65
N ILE A 109 -14.29 11.61 2.32
CA ILE A 109 -13.91 11.55 3.74
C ILE A 109 -15.10 11.20 4.61
N LYS A 110 -16.27 11.82 4.40
CA LYS A 110 -17.49 11.54 5.18
C LYS A 110 -17.89 10.08 5.07
N LEU A 111 -17.91 9.52 3.84
CA LEU A 111 -18.25 8.12 3.62
C LEU A 111 -17.27 7.17 4.33
N ARG A 112 -15.96 7.44 4.23
CA ARG A 112 -14.95 6.63 4.91
C ARG A 112 -15.06 6.71 6.43
N ARG A 113 -15.19 7.90 6.98
CA ARG A 113 -15.33 8.08 8.44
C ARG A 113 -16.59 7.42 8.96
N ALA A 114 -17.73 7.60 8.30
CA ALA A 114 -18.97 6.95 8.65
C ALA A 114 -18.82 5.41 8.68
N ALA A 115 -18.13 4.84 7.70
CA ALA A 115 -17.91 3.41 7.59
C ALA A 115 -16.90 2.87 8.63
N THR A 116 -15.76 3.55 8.81
CA THR A 116 -14.60 3.03 9.57
C THR A 116 -14.57 3.51 11.02
N GLU A 117 -14.88 4.77 11.29
CA GLU A 117 -14.83 5.35 12.64
C GLU A 117 -16.17 5.21 13.36
N GLU A 118 -17.29 5.42 12.66
CA GLU A 118 -18.63 5.38 13.23
C GLU A 118 -19.31 4.01 13.08
N GLY A 119 -18.69 3.07 12.37
CA GLY A 119 -19.17 1.70 12.20
C GLY A 119 -20.50 1.57 11.42
N GLN A 120 -20.84 2.59 10.62
CA GLN A 120 -22.08 2.61 9.82
C GLN A 120 -21.94 1.70 8.59
N LYS A 121 -22.41 0.46 8.71
CA LYS A 121 -22.31 -0.58 7.68
C LYS A 121 -22.96 -0.20 6.32
N ASP A 122 -23.94 0.70 6.35
CA ASP A 122 -24.65 1.17 5.16
C ASP A 122 -23.86 2.19 4.33
N PHE A 123 -22.67 2.56 4.79
CA PHE A 123 -21.70 3.37 4.05
C PHE A 123 -20.42 2.60 3.70
N ASN A 124 -20.31 1.34 4.13
CA ASN A 124 -19.12 0.53 3.92
C ASN A 124 -19.11 -0.13 2.53
N PHE A 125 -19.06 0.69 1.51
CA PHE A 125 -18.93 0.28 0.12
C PHE A 125 -17.64 0.83 -0.49
N PRO A 126 -17.08 0.16 -1.52
CA PRO A 126 -16.03 0.73 -2.35
C PRO A 126 -16.50 2.04 -2.99
N ILE A 127 -15.62 3.04 -2.99
CA ILE A 127 -15.91 4.36 -3.58
C ILE A 127 -15.30 4.44 -4.98
N MET A 128 -16.14 4.71 -5.97
CA MET A 128 -15.70 5.02 -7.33
C MET A 128 -15.61 6.53 -7.52
N SER A 129 -14.57 6.98 -8.19
CA SER A 129 -14.39 8.36 -8.60
C SER A 129 -14.09 8.47 -10.10
N LEU A 130 -14.37 9.63 -10.67
CA LEU A 130 -14.24 9.89 -12.10
C LEU A 130 -13.26 11.03 -12.38
N PRO A 131 -11.96 10.83 -12.21
CA PRO A 131 -10.94 11.82 -12.59
C PRO A 131 -11.05 12.26 -14.06
N ILE A 132 -11.63 11.42 -14.93
CA ILE A 132 -11.93 11.71 -16.35
C ILE A 132 -12.68 13.04 -16.51
N THR A 133 -13.40 13.53 -15.51
CA THR A 133 -14.09 14.82 -15.56
C THR A 133 -13.13 16.00 -15.77
N ALA A 134 -11.83 15.82 -15.53
CA ALA A 134 -10.79 16.80 -15.85
C ALA A 134 -10.80 17.20 -17.33
N TRP A 135 -11.14 16.26 -18.22
CA TRP A 135 -11.21 16.46 -19.67
C TRP A 135 -12.37 17.37 -20.12
N MET A 136 -13.30 17.66 -19.20
CA MET A 136 -14.38 18.61 -19.44
C MET A 136 -13.97 20.07 -19.14
N THR A 137 -12.77 20.30 -18.60
CA THR A 137 -12.32 21.61 -18.14
C THR A 137 -11.45 22.37 -19.14
N THR A 138 -10.92 21.67 -20.13
CA THR A 138 -10.00 22.25 -21.12
C THR A 138 -9.95 21.41 -22.40
N ASP A 139 -9.76 22.08 -23.54
CA ASP A 139 -9.55 21.42 -24.83
C ASP A 139 -8.06 21.04 -25.04
N ASP A 140 -7.17 21.47 -24.18
CA ASP A 140 -5.74 21.09 -24.22
C ASP A 140 -5.54 19.70 -23.60
N PRO A 141 -5.20 18.68 -24.39
CA PRO A 141 -5.10 17.30 -23.91
C PRO A 141 -3.96 17.11 -22.89
N VAL A 142 -2.90 17.92 -22.97
CA VAL A 142 -1.78 17.85 -22.01
C VAL A 142 -2.22 18.35 -20.64
N ARG A 143 -2.95 19.47 -20.61
CA ARG A 143 -3.51 20.00 -19.37
C ARG A 143 -4.57 19.08 -18.79
N ALA A 144 -5.43 18.50 -19.64
CA ALA A 144 -6.46 17.56 -19.21
C ALA A 144 -5.84 16.32 -18.56
N ALA A 145 -4.85 15.71 -19.21
CA ALA A 145 -4.14 14.55 -18.69
C ALA A 145 -3.39 14.84 -17.38
N TYR A 146 -2.72 15.99 -17.29
CA TYR A 146 -2.05 16.44 -16.07
C TYR A 146 -3.05 16.63 -14.92
N TRP A 147 -4.16 17.33 -15.19
CA TRP A 147 -5.19 17.58 -14.19
C TRP A 147 -5.88 16.29 -13.74
N GLU A 148 -6.16 15.38 -14.67
CA GLU A 148 -6.70 14.06 -14.38
C GLU A 148 -5.80 13.25 -13.44
N SER A 149 -4.47 13.26 -13.70
CA SER A 149 -3.50 12.59 -12.84
C SER A 149 -3.48 13.22 -11.43
N LEU A 150 -3.45 14.54 -11.33
CA LEU A 150 -3.47 15.24 -10.05
C LEU A 150 -4.73 14.93 -9.23
N LEU A 151 -5.90 14.91 -9.89
CA LEU A 151 -7.16 14.52 -9.25
C LEU A 151 -7.13 13.06 -8.81
N THR A 152 -6.64 12.15 -9.65
CA THR A 152 -6.52 10.73 -9.31
C THR A 152 -5.66 10.53 -8.07
N ALA A 153 -4.46 11.09 -8.04
CA ALA A 153 -3.57 11.05 -6.88
C ALA A 153 -4.24 11.60 -5.61
N THR A 154 -4.95 12.73 -5.74
CA THR A 154 -5.69 13.34 -4.64
C THR A 154 -6.81 12.43 -4.13
N PHE A 155 -7.59 11.81 -5.02
CA PHE A 155 -8.71 10.95 -4.66
C PHE A 155 -8.25 9.63 -4.03
N VAL A 156 -7.10 9.07 -4.47
CA VAL A 156 -6.43 7.94 -3.78
C VAL A 156 -6.19 8.29 -2.31
N CYS A 157 -5.60 9.46 -2.04
CA CYS A 157 -5.34 9.93 -0.68
C CYS A 157 -6.61 10.22 0.13
N ARG A 158 -7.76 10.37 -0.52
CA ARG A 158 -9.07 10.61 0.11
C ARG A 158 -9.94 9.36 0.21
N GLY A 159 -9.38 8.20 -0.12
CA GLY A 159 -10.01 6.91 0.09
C GLY A 159 -10.93 6.44 -1.04
N ALA A 160 -10.79 6.97 -2.25
CA ALA A 160 -11.42 6.37 -3.41
C ALA A 160 -10.70 5.07 -3.80
N ASP A 161 -11.45 4.03 -4.18
CA ASP A 161 -10.93 2.69 -4.47
C ASP A 161 -10.81 2.41 -5.96
N ILE A 162 -11.74 2.95 -6.75
CA ILE A 162 -11.84 2.71 -8.20
C ILE A 162 -11.85 4.05 -8.92
N MET A 163 -11.01 4.16 -9.96
CA MET A 163 -10.85 5.40 -10.74
C MET A 163 -11.20 5.16 -12.20
N ILE A 164 -12.07 6.00 -12.76
CA ILE A 164 -12.30 6.03 -14.21
C ILE A 164 -11.46 7.16 -14.80
N LYS A 165 -10.46 6.78 -15.59
CA LYS A 165 -9.52 7.68 -16.26
C LYS A 165 -9.61 7.56 -17.77
N HIS A 166 -9.21 8.61 -18.47
CA HIS A 166 -9.01 8.62 -19.91
C HIS A 166 -7.55 8.41 -20.31
N CYS A 167 -6.63 9.12 -19.64
CA CYS A 167 -5.20 9.02 -19.96
C CYS A 167 -4.54 7.86 -19.22
N ILE A 168 -3.89 6.97 -19.98
CA ILE A 168 -3.13 5.81 -19.48
C ILE A 168 -1.64 5.88 -19.81
N GLU A 169 -1.16 7.04 -20.28
CA GLU A 169 0.25 7.25 -20.56
C GLU A 169 1.09 7.15 -19.27
N PRO A 170 2.34 6.67 -19.35
CA PRO A 170 3.19 6.47 -18.18
C PRO A 170 3.30 7.70 -17.27
N HIS A 171 3.44 8.88 -17.85
CA HIS A 171 3.56 10.14 -17.11
C HIS A 171 2.28 10.49 -16.30
N SER A 172 1.11 9.99 -16.72
CA SER A 172 -0.14 10.16 -16.00
C SER A 172 -0.40 9.07 -14.96
N VAL A 173 0.04 7.84 -15.22
CA VAL A 173 -0.24 6.68 -14.36
C VAL A 173 0.80 6.51 -13.26
N MET A 174 2.08 6.81 -13.52
CA MET A 174 3.15 6.65 -12.52
C MET A 174 2.92 7.42 -11.22
N PRO A 175 2.52 8.71 -11.22
CA PRO A 175 2.20 9.42 -9.98
C PRO A 175 1.07 8.75 -9.20
N ASP A 176 0.03 8.26 -9.88
CA ASP A 176 -1.11 7.59 -9.25
C ASP A 176 -0.69 6.29 -8.56
N MET A 177 0.13 5.50 -9.26
CA MET A 177 0.69 4.26 -8.72
C MET A 177 1.59 4.54 -7.52
N HIS A 178 2.40 5.60 -7.60
CA HIS A 178 3.26 6.01 -6.49
C HIS A 178 2.44 6.42 -5.26
N MET A 179 1.40 7.23 -5.44
CA MET A 179 0.48 7.61 -4.37
C MET A 179 -0.22 6.39 -3.77
N ARG A 180 -0.60 5.41 -4.59
CA ARG A 180 -1.29 4.21 -4.12
C ARG A 180 -0.40 3.25 -3.35
N PHE A 181 0.84 3.07 -3.77
CA PHE A 181 1.71 2.01 -3.25
C PHE A 181 2.86 2.51 -2.37
N ASN A 182 3.27 3.78 -2.49
CA ASN A 182 4.45 4.29 -1.81
C ASN A 182 4.15 5.40 -0.79
N ILE A 183 2.95 6.03 -0.83
CA ILE A 183 2.56 7.10 0.10
C ILE A 183 1.20 6.76 0.69
N TYR A 184 1.16 5.81 1.60
CA TYR A 184 -0.08 5.32 2.21
C TYR A 184 -0.05 5.32 3.74
N THR A 185 0.97 5.94 4.33
CA THR A 185 1.11 6.06 5.78
C THR A 185 1.04 7.51 6.21
N ASP A 186 0.82 7.74 7.51
CA ASP A 186 0.95 9.07 8.10
C ASP A 186 2.41 9.56 7.90
N PRO A 187 2.64 10.70 7.23
CA PRO A 187 4.00 11.21 7.01
C PRO A 187 4.73 11.57 8.32
N ARG A 188 4.00 11.68 9.43
CA ARG A 188 4.59 11.89 10.76
C ARG A 188 5.09 10.59 11.40
N THR A 189 4.67 9.44 10.88
CA THR A 189 5.11 8.14 11.34
C THR A 189 5.99 7.50 10.27
N PRO A 190 7.30 7.31 10.51
CA PRO A 190 8.18 6.68 9.55
C PRO A 190 7.70 5.28 9.16
N VAL A 191 7.90 4.91 7.90
CA VAL A 191 7.63 3.54 7.44
C VAL A 191 8.61 2.61 8.12
N GLN A 192 8.07 1.58 8.79
CA GLN A 192 8.86 0.69 9.62
C GLN A 192 8.50 -0.78 9.37
N VAL A 193 9.48 -1.65 9.56
CA VAL A 193 9.27 -3.10 9.60
C VAL A 193 8.94 -3.53 11.03
N LYS A 194 8.38 -4.73 11.17
CA LYS A 194 8.15 -5.30 12.49
C LYS A 194 9.51 -5.45 13.22
N PRO A 195 9.67 -4.92 14.44
CA PRO A 195 10.86 -5.18 15.24
C PRO A 195 11.03 -6.68 15.52
N GLY A 196 12.28 -7.13 15.69
CA GLY A 196 12.58 -8.51 15.99
C GLY A 196 13.63 -9.13 15.06
N ALA A 197 13.82 -10.44 15.15
CA ALA A 197 14.75 -11.19 14.33
C ALA A 197 14.09 -11.65 13.02
N HIS A 198 14.73 -11.34 11.92
CA HIS A 198 14.35 -11.76 10.58
C HIS A 198 15.43 -12.67 9.99
N VAL A 199 15.03 -13.53 9.06
CA VAL A 199 15.89 -14.49 8.40
C VAL A 199 16.18 -14.05 6.97
N VAL A 200 17.44 -13.96 6.60
CA VAL A 200 17.91 -13.76 5.22
C VAL A 200 18.56 -15.06 4.75
N GLY A 201 18.07 -15.62 3.67
CA GLY A 201 18.54 -16.91 3.15
C GLY A 201 18.18 -18.10 4.07
N LYS A 202 19.15 -18.94 4.39
CA LYS A 202 18.99 -20.13 5.23
C LYS A 202 20.05 -20.17 6.34
N PRO A 203 19.98 -19.27 7.35
CA PRO A 203 21.01 -19.17 8.35
C PRO A 203 21.09 -20.42 9.24
N THR A 204 22.30 -20.70 9.67
CA THR A 204 22.70 -21.78 10.60
C THR A 204 23.28 -21.18 11.88
N ASP A 205 23.78 -22.02 12.77
CA ASP A 205 24.49 -21.58 13.98
C ASP A 205 25.80 -20.83 13.70
N GLU A 206 26.36 -20.99 12.50
CA GLU A 206 27.59 -20.31 12.07
C GLU A 206 27.30 -18.98 11.35
N SER A 207 26.03 -18.71 11.03
CA SER A 207 25.63 -17.53 10.29
C SER A 207 25.65 -16.27 11.16
N PRO A 208 26.09 -15.12 10.63
CA PRO A 208 26.21 -13.88 11.38
C PRO A 208 24.87 -13.34 11.84
N ILE A 209 24.91 -12.61 12.97
CA ILE A 209 23.78 -11.83 13.47
C ILE A 209 24.08 -10.35 13.20
N PHE A 210 23.35 -9.75 12.26
CA PHE A 210 23.41 -8.32 11.98
C PHE A 210 22.35 -7.56 12.76
N ILE A 211 22.74 -6.43 13.32
CA ILE A 211 21.83 -5.50 14.00
C ILE A 211 21.50 -4.33 13.06
N THR A 212 20.25 -3.93 13.01
CA THR A 212 19.78 -2.73 12.31
C THR A 212 18.63 -2.07 13.06
N THR A 213 18.10 -0.98 12.54
CA THR A 213 16.88 -0.35 13.06
C THR A 213 15.66 -0.85 12.29
N ASN A 214 14.48 -0.69 12.86
CA ASN A 214 13.24 -1.03 12.18
C ASN A 214 12.76 0.02 11.15
N PHE A 215 13.59 1.01 10.79
CA PHE A 215 13.32 1.90 9.66
C PHE A 215 13.31 1.12 8.36
N ALA A 216 12.19 1.11 7.65
CA ALA A 216 11.99 0.24 6.50
C ALA A 216 13.05 0.40 5.41
N LEU A 217 13.45 1.63 5.08
CA LEU A 217 14.46 1.86 4.04
C LEU A 217 15.81 1.23 4.42
N THR A 218 16.28 1.44 5.66
CA THR A 218 17.53 0.85 6.14
C THR A 218 17.44 -0.67 6.16
N TYR A 219 16.36 -1.21 6.72
CA TYR A 219 16.15 -2.65 6.82
C TYR A 219 16.19 -3.33 5.45
N TYR A 220 15.36 -2.89 4.50
CA TYR A 220 15.28 -3.51 3.16
C TYR A 220 16.54 -3.31 2.33
N THR A 221 17.29 -2.23 2.56
CA THR A 221 18.61 -2.05 1.91
C THR A 221 19.59 -3.09 2.41
N VAL A 222 19.71 -3.28 3.73
CA VAL A 222 20.60 -4.30 4.31
C VAL A 222 20.16 -5.71 3.91
N GLU A 223 18.87 -6.03 3.98
CA GLU A 223 18.31 -7.31 3.56
C GLU A 223 18.64 -7.63 2.10
N SER A 224 18.44 -6.64 1.20
CA SER A 224 18.75 -6.77 -0.23
C SER A 224 20.25 -6.97 -0.48
N ASP A 225 21.11 -6.25 0.22
CA ASP A 225 22.56 -6.38 0.07
C ASP A 225 23.06 -7.73 0.57
N LEU A 226 22.51 -8.24 1.67
CA LEU A 226 22.82 -9.59 2.16
C LEU A 226 22.35 -10.66 1.17
N GLY A 227 21.09 -10.59 0.72
CA GLY A 227 20.52 -11.56 -0.21
C GLY A 227 21.19 -11.57 -1.58
N SER A 228 21.55 -10.39 -2.11
CA SER A 228 22.21 -10.27 -3.42
C SER A 228 23.65 -10.80 -3.43
N ASN A 229 24.25 -10.99 -2.26
CA ASN A 229 25.60 -11.52 -2.10
C ASN A 229 25.61 -12.92 -1.46
N ASP A 230 24.46 -13.63 -1.46
CA ASP A 230 24.30 -14.98 -0.92
C ASP A 230 24.81 -15.11 0.53
N ILE A 231 24.62 -14.08 1.36
CA ILE A 231 24.99 -14.07 2.78
C ILE A 231 23.79 -14.51 3.60
N ASP A 232 23.79 -15.75 4.05
CA ASP A 232 22.80 -16.28 4.99
C ASP A 232 23.02 -15.70 6.38
N ALA A 233 22.03 -14.97 6.91
CA ALA A 233 22.18 -14.22 8.16
C ALA A 233 20.88 -14.09 8.96
N TYR A 234 21.01 -13.81 10.26
CA TYR A 234 19.96 -13.23 11.07
C TYR A 234 20.07 -11.72 11.02
N LEU A 235 19.00 -11.02 10.61
CA LEU A 235 18.93 -9.57 10.58
C LEU A 235 17.96 -9.09 11.67
N VAL A 236 18.48 -8.50 12.72
CA VAL A 236 17.72 -8.08 13.90
C VAL A 236 17.38 -6.60 13.82
N ALA A 237 16.10 -6.31 13.67
CA ALA A 237 15.54 -4.96 13.59
C ALA A 237 15.17 -4.46 15.00
N VAL A 238 15.96 -3.59 15.57
CA VAL A 238 15.69 -2.96 16.88
C VAL A 238 14.59 -1.92 16.72
N ASN A 239 13.62 -1.90 17.64
CA ASN A 239 12.56 -0.90 17.64
C ASN A 239 13.09 0.52 17.94
N THR A 240 13.08 1.36 16.93
CA THR A 240 13.52 2.76 17.00
C THR A 240 12.40 3.71 16.55
N ASP A 241 11.13 3.23 16.59
CA ASP A 241 9.97 3.95 16.05
C ASP A 241 10.13 4.32 14.56
N GLY A 242 10.83 3.44 13.80
CA GLY A 242 11.07 3.65 12.38
C GLY A 242 12.12 4.72 12.08
N ILE A 243 12.99 5.05 13.02
CA ILE A 243 14.07 6.04 12.83
C ILE A 243 15.35 5.32 12.35
N GLY A 244 16.02 5.90 11.34
CA GLY A 244 17.25 5.34 10.78
C GLY A 244 18.42 5.37 11.76
N VAL A 245 19.45 4.54 11.50
CA VAL A 245 20.57 4.30 12.42
C VAL A 245 21.22 5.58 12.96
N GLN A 246 21.61 6.51 12.10
CA GLN A 246 22.30 7.73 12.50
C GLN A 246 21.49 8.58 13.49
N ALA A 247 20.22 8.82 13.17
CA ALA A 247 19.33 9.61 14.01
C ALA A 247 19.00 8.86 15.31
N SER A 248 18.83 7.52 15.26
CA SER A 248 18.55 6.70 16.43
C SER A 248 19.74 6.64 17.42
N VAL A 249 20.97 6.64 16.90
CA VAL A 249 22.18 6.74 17.72
C VAL A 249 22.27 8.11 18.39
N ALA A 250 21.99 9.17 17.65
CA ALA A 250 22.02 10.54 18.18
C ALA A 250 20.90 10.80 19.19
N GLY A 251 19.68 10.29 18.91
CA GLY A 251 18.50 10.49 19.75
C GLY A 251 18.34 9.46 20.88
N GLY A 252 19.21 8.45 20.99
CA GLY A 252 19.15 7.42 22.03
C GLY A 252 18.01 6.40 21.85
N GLN A 253 17.45 6.27 20.66
CA GLN A 253 16.43 5.23 20.37
C GLN A 253 17.05 3.85 20.19
N ILE A 254 18.30 3.74 19.71
CA ILE A 254 19.09 2.52 19.71
C ILE A 254 20.15 2.59 20.80
N THR A 255 20.16 1.61 21.68
CA THR A 255 21.11 1.51 22.80
C THR A 255 21.59 0.07 22.97
N PRO A 256 22.74 -0.18 23.60
CA PRO A 256 23.19 -1.52 23.93
C PRO A 256 22.15 -2.36 24.68
N GLY A 257 21.46 -1.75 25.65
CA GLY A 257 20.39 -2.42 26.39
C GLY A 257 19.23 -2.87 25.51
N LYS A 258 18.74 -2.00 24.60
CA LYS A 258 17.64 -2.36 23.67
C LYS A 258 18.07 -3.44 22.66
N ILE A 259 19.33 -3.42 22.20
CA ILE A 259 19.84 -4.46 21.31
C ILE A 259 19.78 -5.81 22.02
N LYS A 260 20.29 -5.87 23.28
CA LYS A 260 20.22 -7.09 24.07
C LYS A 260 18.79 -7.54 24.35
N GLU A 261 17.91 -6.63 24.76
CA GLU A 261 16.50 -6.90 25.00
C GLU A 261 15.83 -7.52 23.76
N THR A 262 16.03 -6.93 22.56
CA THR A 262 15.47 -7.47 21.30
C THR A 262 15.99 -8.88 21.01
N LEU A 263 17.29 -9.14 21.24
CA LEU A 263 17.88 -10.47 21.05
C LEU A 263 17.31 -11.50 22.05
N ASP A 264 17.13 -11.10 23.30
CA ASP A 264 16.58 -11.96 24.36
C ASP A 264 15.09 -12.29 24.08
N GLU A 265 14.28 -11.30 23.68
CA GLU A 265 12.86 -11.49 23.32
C GLU A 265 12.65 -12.45 22.15
N GLU A 266 13.56 -12.42 21.17
CA GLU A 266 13.51 -13.28 19.99
C GLU A 266 14.18 -14.67 20.24
N GLY A 267 14.71 -14.91 21.43
CA GLY A 267 15.42 -16.14 21.76
C GLY A 267 16.71 -16.36 20.95
N LEU A 268 17.26 -15.26 20.41
CA LEU A 268 18.48 -15.28 19.61
C LEU A 268 19.69 -14.90 20.45
N ASN A 269 20.14 -15.84 21.31
CA ASN A 269 21.27 -15.60 22.20
C ASN A 269 22.60 -15.74 21.46
N PRO A 270 23.40 -14.68 21.27
CA PRO A 270 24.69 -14.77 20.59
C PRO A 270 25.71 -15.63 21.34
N ALA A 271 25.65 -15.73 22.69
CA ALA A 271 26.55 -16.54 23.47
C ALA A 271 26.44 -18.05 23.22
N GLU A 272 25.29 -18.49 22.72
CA GLU A 272 25.02 -19.89 22.37
C GLU A 272 25.45 -20.23 20.94
N ARG A 273 25.82 -19.24 20.13
CA ARG A 273 26.27 -19.44 18.76
C ARG A 273 27.74 -19.79 18.68
N THR A 274 28.13 -20.56 17.65
CA THR A 274 29.51 -21.00 17.43
C THR A 274 30.50 -19.83 17.39
N HIS A 275 30.11 -18.73 16.76
CA HIS A 275 30.96 -17.55 16.57
C HIS A 275 30.96 -16.58 17.76
N LYS A 276 29.95 -16.63 18.63
CA LYS A 276 29.77 -15.74 19.79
C LYS A 276 29.94 -14.26 19.47
N ALA A 277 29.34 -13.81 18.41
CA ALA A 277 29.48 -12.43 17.93
C ALA A 277 28.20 -11.86 17.38
N ILE A 278 28.07 -10.52 17.43
CA ILE A 278 27.08 -9.74 16.72
C ILE A 278 27.75 -8.65 15.91
N ILE A 279 27.11 -8.26 14.78
CA ILE A 279 27.63 -7.22 13.89
C ILE A 279 26.72 -6.00 14.00
N LEU A 280 27.26 -4.91 14.47
CA LEU A 280 26.57 -3.63 14.62
C LEU A 280 26.71 -2.79 13.34
N PRO A 281 25.76 -1.90 13.03
CA PRO A 281 25.99 -0.86 12.03
C PRO A 281 27.25 -0.06 12.39
N GLY A 282 28.06 0.35 11.41
CA GLY A 282 29.29 1.08 11.67
C GLY A 282 29.11 2.32 12.54
N MET A 283 27.97 3.01 12.40
CA MET A 283 27.62 4.17 13.25
C MET A 283 27.38 3.82 14.73
N CYS A 284 27.20 2.52 15.05
CA CYS A 284 27.05 2.02 16.41
C CYS A 284 28.39 1.54 17.01
N ALA A 285 29.53 1.76 16.36
CA ALA A 285 30.84 1.28 16.80
C ALA A 285 31.16 1.65 18.26
N ARG A 286 30.68 2.79 18.75
CA ARG A 286 30.85 3.23 20.14
C ARG A 286 30.19 2.31 21.19
N PHE A 287 29.24 1.46 20.76
CA PHE A 287 28.49 0.56 21.64
C PHE A 287 29.15 -0.79 21.85
N THR A 288 30.20 -1.12 21.08
CA THR A 288 30.84 -2.46 21.12
C THR A 288 31.26 -2.84 22.51
N GLY A 289 32.03 -1.99 23.21
CA GLY A 289 32.56 -2.28 24.56
C GLY A 289 31.45 -2.46 25.61
N GLU A 290 30.36 -1.65 25.52
CA GLU A 290 29.23 -1.76 26.45
C GLU A 290 28.43 -3.04 26.20
N ILE A 291 28.29 -3.46 24.94
CA ILE A 291 27.64 -4.74 24.61
C ILE A 291 28.50 -5.92 25.11
N ASP A 292 29.80 -5.88 24.89
CA ASP A 292 30.72 -6.92 25.40
C ASP A 292 30.59 -7.05 26.93
N GLU A 293 30.50 -5.94 27.65
CA GLU A 293 30.28 -5.92 29.10
C GLU A 293 28.90 -6.49 29.50
N LEU A 294 27.83 -6.15 28.78
CA LEU A 294 26.48 -6.69 29.02
C LEU A 294 26.42 -8.22 28.88
N TYR A 295 27.25 -8.79 28.01
CA TYR A 295 27.40 -10.23 27.83
C TYR A 295 28.58 -10.81 28.63
N LYS A 296 29.12 -10.06 29.61
CA LYS A 296 30.25 -10.48 30.47
C LYS A 296 31.48 -10.94 29.65
N TYR A 297 31.68 -10.31 28.51
CA TYR A 297 32.77 -10.65 27.56
C TYR A 297 32.66 -12.05 26.94
N GLU A 298 31.50 -12.71 27.01
CA GLU A 298 31.27 -13.99 26.32
C GLU A 298 30.90 -13.82 24.86
N VAL A 299 30.47 -12.62 24.46
CA VAL A 299 30.07 -12.23 23.10
C VAL A 299 30.96 -11.08 22.65
N THR A 300 31.35 -11.09 21.39
CA THR A 300 32.12 -10.00 20.78
C THR A 300 31.19 -9.16 19.90
N ALA A 301 31.00 -7.90 20.23
CA ALA A 301 30.31 -6.94 19.36
C ALA A 301 31.31 -6.37 18.34
N MET A 302 31.03 -6.57 17.07
CA MET A 302 31.83 -6.11 15.95
C MET A 302 31.25 -4.90 15.30
N ALA A 303 32.03 -3.86 15.04
CA ALA A 303 31.61 -2.74 14.21
C ALA A 303 31.65 -3.14 12.73
N GLY A 304 30.49 -3.24 12.09
CA GLY A 304 30.36 -3.46 10.67
C GLY A 304 30.63 -2.17 9.85
N PRO A 305 30.44 -2.20 8.53
CA PRO A 305 30.61 -1.02 7.71
C PRO A 305 29.46 -0.01 7.94
N GLU A 306 29.71 1.25 7.62
CA GLU A 306 28.66 2.29 7.64
C GLU A 306 27.69 2.16 6.45
N ASP A 307 28.18 1.59 5.34
CA ASP A 307 27.45 1.37 4.09
C ASP A 307 27.27 -0.14 3.89
N SER A 308 26.00 -0.57 3.80
CA SER A 308 25.65 -1.99 3.66
C SER A 308 26.19 -2.63 2.37
N GLY A 309 26.37 -1.87 1.29
CA GLY A 309 27.03 -2.36 0.08
C GLY A 309 28.48 -2.80 0.27
N ARG A 310 29.10 -2.43 1.42
CA ARG A 310 30.45 -2.87 1.78
C ARG A 310 30.49 -4.12 2.66
N ILE A 311 29.34 -4.66 3.05
CA ILE A 311 29.24 -5.86 3.89
C ILE A 311 30.04 -7.04 3.31
N PRO A 312 29.94 -7.40 2.00
CA PRO A 312 30.68 -8.56 1.48
C PRO A 312 32.18 -8.45 1.68
N GLY A 313 32.80 -7.34 1.29
CA GLY A 313 34.21 -7.12 1.46
C GLY A 313 34.65 -6.94 2.91
N TRP A 314 33.76 -6.52 3.81
CA TRP A 314 33.99 -6.48 5.24
C TRP A 314 33.97 -7.90 5.83
N MET A 315 33.01 -8.74 5.43
CA MET A 315 32.91 -10.13 5.86
C MET A 315 34.14 -10.96 5.50
N GLU A 316 34.64 -10.86 4.28
CA GLU A 316 35.86 -11.56 3.84
C GLU A 316 37.06 -11.30 4.74
N LYS A 317 37.15 -10.12 5.34
CA LYS A 317 38.28 -9.70 6.16
C LYS A 317 38.10 -9.99 7.65
N ASN A 318 36.88 -9.95 8.14
CA ASN A 318 36.58 -9.88 9.56
C ASN A 318 35.73 -11.04 10.07
N TRP A 319 35.05 -11.80 9.19
CA TRP A 319 34.20 -12.90 9.60
C TRP A 319 34.82 -14.26 9.24
N PRO A 320 34.73 -15.30 10.10
CA PRO A 320 34.32 -15.23 11.51
C PRO A 320 35.33 -14.48 12.39
N PRO A 321 34.91 -13.97 13.58
CA PRO A 321 35.81 -13.24 14.45
C PRO A 321 37.02 -14.11 14.84
N LYS A 322 38.20 -13.54 14.71
CA LYS A 322 39.41 -14.21 15.17
C LYS A 322 39.40 -14.23 16.70
N LYS A 323 39.54 -15.42 17.28
CA LYS A 323 39.68 -15.61 18.74
C LYS A 323 40.91 -14.93 19.26
#